data_4d9cbb7aa8ed62ca4c3f0efc2791c845
#
_entry.id   4d9cbb7aa8ed62ca4c3f0efc2791c845
#
_cell.length_a   1.000
_cell.length_b   1.000
_cell.length_c   1.000
_cell.angle_alpha   90.00
_cell.angle_beta   90.00
_cell.angle_gamma   90.00
#
_symmetry.space_group_name_H-M   'P 1'
#
loop_
_entity.id
_entity.type
_entity.pdbx_description
1 polymer ?
#
loop_
_entity_poly.entity_id
_entity_poly.type
_entity_poly.pdbx_seq_one_letter_code
_entity_poly.pdbx_strand_id
1 'polypeptide(L)'
;MIKRAFRALRERHLETFLSGYLVDAGQRAIARRTGPKVEGVRHLLVAVCDHYEPLWNKADPIHGARRVQAWREGYPRLASQYRDADGKHPRHSFFFPGEEYRPEFLEPLAELAREGFGEVEIHLHHDGDTAETLEAQLRDTIAKFTSHGHLSRAPDGSARYAFIHGNWALANPRRDGKWCGVDEEVPLLFKTGCYADFTFPAAPDPAQPNIINRIYWPTGDLFAKRCYESGERARVGKVMKDRLLLVQGPLAFSRRPKSLSVWIENSALTAVNPA
;
A
#
# COMPACT_ATOMS: atom_id res chain seq x y z
N MET A 1 -6.30 24.76 -27.64
CA MET A 1 -6.86 23.52 -27.07
C MET A 1 -5.78 22.47 -26.83
N ILE A 2 -4.97 22.10 -27.81
CA ILE A 2 -3.92 21.06 -27.70
C ILE A 2 -2.89 21.36 -26.61
N LYS A 3 -2.34 22.59 -26.52
CA LYS A 3 -1.37 22.97 -25.47
C LYS A 3 -1.94 22.81 -24.04
N ARG A 4 -3.24 23.06 -23.86
CA ARG A 4 -3.92 22.92 -22.56
C ARG A 4 -4.10 21.44 -22.18
N ALA A 5 -4.36 20.57 -23.16
CA ALA A 5 -4.43 19.13 -22.95
C ALA A 5 -3.06 18.53 -22.60
N PHE A 6 -1.99 18.90 -23.32
CA PHE A 6 -0.63 18.48 -23.01
C PHE A 6 -0.16 18.96 -21.62
N ARG A 7 -0.53 20.17 -21.23
CA ARG A 7 -0.23 20.68 -19.89
C ARG A 7 -0.94 19.87 -18.80
N ALA A 8 -2.22 19.58 -18.97
CA ALA A 8 -3.00 18.75 -18.03
C ALA A 8 -2.48 17.30 -17.94
N LEU A 9 -1.97 16.75 -19.05
CA LEU A 9 -1.31 15.44 -19.07
C LEU A 9 -0.04 15.45 -18.21
N ARG A 10 0.81 16.45 -18.36
CA ARG A 10 2.06 16.59 -17.59
C ARG A 10 1.82 16.90 -16.12
N GLU A 11 0.88 17.77 -15.79
CA GLU A 11 0.54 18.11 -14.40
C GLU A 11 -0.02 16.93 -13.61
N ARG A 12 -0.49 15.88 -14.31
CA ARG A 12 -1.01 14.63 -13.71
C ARG A 12 -0.11 13.43 -13.94
N HIS A 13 1.09 13.65 -14.46
CA HIS A 13 2.06 12.59 -14.74
C HIS A 13 1.49 11.40 -15.53
N LEU A 14 0.50 11.65 -16.41
CA LEU A 14 -0.15 10.58 -17.18
C LEU A 14 0.83 9.85 -18.11
N GLU A 15 1.93 10.50 -18.50
CA GLU A 15 2.99 9.91 -19.29
C GLU A 15 3.66 8.70 -18.62
N THR A 16 3.59 8.59 -17.27
CA THR A 16 4.22 7.49 -16.54
C THR A 16 3.39 6.21 -16.61
N PHE A 17 2.06 6.29 -16.69
CA PHE A 17 1.20 5.12 -16.51
C PHE A 17 0.04 4.97 -17.52
N LEU A 18 -0.25 5.98 -18.37
CA LEU A 18 -1.40 5.91 -19.28
C LEU A 18 -1.30 4.75 -20.26
N SER A 19 -0.11 4.46 -20.78
CA SER A 19 0.09 3.34 -21.70
C SER A 19 -0.21 2.00 -21.03
N GLY A 20 0.28 1.80 -19.82
CA GLY A 20 -0.01 0.60 -19.03
C GLY A 20 -1.49 0.47 -18.68
N TYR A 21 -2.15 1.59 -18.36
CA TYR A 21 -3.59 1.60 -18.12
C TYR A 21 -4.39 1.15 -19.36
N LEU A 22 -4.05 1.65 -20.55
CA LEU A 22 -4.72 1.25 -21.79
C LEU A 22 -4.48 -0.22 -22.12
N VAL A 23 -3.25 -0.71 -21.92
CA VAL A 23 -2.91 -2.14 -22.10
C VAL A 23 -3.72 -3.00 -21.14
N ASP A 24 -3.78 -2.65 -19.86
CA ASP A 24 -4.55 -3.38 -18.85
C ASP A 24 -6.06 -3.37 -19.19
N ALA A 25 -6.60 -2.22 -19.57
CA ALA A 25 -8.00 -2.10 -19.97
C ALA A 25 -8.32 -2.98 -21.20
N GLY A 26 -7.44 -3.00 -22.20
CA GLY A 26 -7.55 -3.87 -23.37
C GLY A 26 -7.51 -5.35 -23.01
N GLN A 27 -6.56 -5.76 -22.19
CA GLN A 27 -6.45 -7.15 -21.72
C GLN A 27 -7.69 -7.59 -20.93
N ARG A 28 -8.22 -6.73 -20.07
CA ARG A 28 -9.47 -7.01 -19.34
C ARG A 28 -10.67 -7.12 -20.27
N ALA A 29 -10.77 -6.28 -21.29
CA ALA A 29 -11.85 -6.33 -22.27
C ALA A 29 -11.80 -7.64 -23.10
N ILE A 30 -10.61 -8.06 -23.50
CA ILE A 30 -10.39 -9.34 -24.19
C ILE A 30 -10.76 -10.50 -23.25
N ALA A 31 -10.22 -10.53 -22.03
CA ALA A 31 -10.48 -11.60 -21.07
C ALA A 31 -11.97 -11.75 -20.72
N ARG A 32 -12.73 -10.66 -20.68
CA ARG A 32 -14.19 -10.71 -20.48
C ARG A 32 -14.93 -11.37 -21.63
N ARG A 33 -14.40 -11.26 -22.86
CA ARG A 33 -15.03 -11.83 -24.07
C ARG A 33 -14.60 -13.25 -24.38
N THR A 34 -13.34 -13.57 -24.14
CA THR A 34 -12.70 -14.82 -24.57
C THR A 34 -12.27 -15.71 -23.41
N GLY A 35 -12.27 -15.18 -22.19
CA GLY A 35 -11.89 -15.96 -21.01
C GLY A 35 -12.92 -17.04 -20.66
N PRO A 36 -12.50 -18.09 -19.96
CA PRO A 36 -13.41 -19.12 -19.50
C PRO A 36 -14.49 -18.50 -18.60
N LYS A 37 -15.73 -18.95 -18.78
CA LYS A 37 -16.80 -18.61 -17.84
C LYS A 37 -16.44 -19.22 -16.49
N VAL A 38 -16.35 -18.40 -15.47
CA VAL A 38 -16.14 -18.88 -14.10
C VAL A 38 -17.48 -19.41 -13.60
N GLU A 39 -17.56 -20.73 -13.48
CA GLU A 39 -18.70 -21.41 -12.87
C GLU A 39 -18.42 -21.67 -11.39
N GLY A 40 -19.48 -21.73 -10.57
CA GLY A 40 -19.38 -21.99 -9.14
C GLY A 40 -19.16 -20.76 -8.26
N VAL A 41 -18.63 -20.98 -7.06
CA VAL A 41 -18.43 -19.95 -6.05
C VAL A 41 -17.33 -18.98 -6.46
N ARG A 42 -17.60 -17.70 -6.33
CA ARG A 42 -16.62 -16.62 -6.53
C ARG A 42 -16.30 -15.99 -5.20
N HIS A 43 -15.00 -15.80 -4.93
CA HIS A 43 -14.54 -15.12 -3.75
C HIS A 43 -14.11 -13.70 -4.12
N LEU A 44 -14.58 -12.73 -3.35
CA LEU A 44 -14.09 -11.35 -3.36
C LEU A 44 -13.24 -11.16 -2.10
N LEU A 45 -11.97 -10.92 -2.28
CA LEU A 45 -11.06 -10.58 -1.19
C LEU A 45 -10.93 -9.06 -1.13
N VAL A 46 -11.21 -8.48 0.03
CA VAL A 46 -11.10 -7.05 0.27
C VAL A 46 -10.09 -6.82 1.39
N ALA A 47 -9.09 -5.97 1.13
CA ALA A 47 -8.16 -5.50 2.13
C ALA A 47 -8.25 -3.97 2.22
N VAL A 48 -8.32 -3.45 3.44
CA VAL A 48 -8.23 -2.01 3.71
C VAL A 48 -6.83 -1.77 4.28
N CYS A 49 -5.98 -1.15 3.47
CA CYS A 49 -4.60 -0.82 3.82
C CYS A 49 -4.55 0.68 4.09
N ASP A 50 -4.54 1.06 5.36
CA ASP A 50 -4.68 2.47 5.78
C ASP A 50 -3.31 3.07 6.09
N HIS A 51 -3.01 4.24 5.52
CA HIS A 51 -1.95 5.12 6.02
C HIS A 51 -2.40 5.65 7.38
N TYR A 52 -2.14 4.85 8.43
CA TYR A 52 -2.63 5.14 9.76
C TYR A 52 -1.66 6.06 10.51
N GLU A 53 -1.86 7.35 10.36
CA GLU A 53 -0.99 8.40 10.86
C GLU A 53 -1.68 9.19 12.00
N PRO A 54 -1.53 8.78 13.27
CA PRO A 54 -2.16 9.47 14.39
C PRO A 54 -1.79 10.96 14.49
N LEU A 55 -0.56 11.31 14.09
CA LEU A 55 -0.06 12.69 14.10
C LEU A 55 -0.26 13.44 12.78
N TRP A 56 -1.05 12.87 11.84
CA TRP A 56 -1.31 13.52 10.55
C TRP A 56 -1.77 14.97 10.72
N ASN A 57 -1.29 15.83 9.81
CA ASN A 57 -1.52 17.27 9.82
C ASN A 57 -0.94 17.97 11.05
N LYS A 58 0.23 17.51 11.54
CA LYS A 58 0.96 18.07 12.67
C LYS A 58 0.15 18.09 13.99
N ALA A 59 -0.69 17.09 14.17
CA ALA A 59 -1.41 16.92 15.42
C ALA A 59 -0.42 16.70 16.57
N ASP A 60 -0.76 17.23 17.75
CA ASP A 60 0.02 16.94 18.95
C ASP A 60 -0.24 15.49 19.45
N PRO A 61 0.62 14.94 20.31
CA PRO A 61 0.47 13.57 20.80
C PRO A 61 -0.85 13.29 21.53
N ILE A 62 -1.41 14.30 22.23
CA ILE A 62 -2.69 14.14 22.94
C ILE A 62 -3.82 13.94 21.92
N HIS A 63 -3.81 14.71 20.84
CA HIS A 63 -4.76 14.56 19.76
C HIS A 63 -4.57 13.22 19.02
N GLY A 64 -3.31 12.81 18.79
CA GLY A 64 -2.98 11.50 18.24
C GLY A 64 -3.55 10.36 19.08
N ALA A 65 -3.34 10.39 20.39
CA ALA A 65 -3.87 9.39 21.32
C ALA A 65 -5.41 9.32 21.29
N ARG A 66 -6.09 10.46 21.21
CA ARG A 66 -7.56 10.49 21.04
C ARG A 66 -8.03 9.82 19.77
N ARG A 67 -7.31 9.99 18.64
CA ARG A 67 -7.62 9.31 17.37
C ARG A 67 -7.47 7.81 17.52
N VAL A 68 -6.37 7.34 18.13
CA VAL A 68 -6.15 5.91 18.38
C VAL A 68 -7.23 5.34 19.28
N GLN A 69 -7.59 6.03 20.36
CA GLN A 69 -8.64 5.60 21.26
C GLN A 69 -10.01 5.54 20.58
N ALA A 70 -10.30 6.49 19.70
CA ALA A 70 -11.55 6.47 18.92
C ALA A 70 -11.65 5.22 18.02
N TRP A 71 -10.54 4.78 17.43
CA TRP A 71 -10.47 3.51 16.70
C TRP A 71 -10.64 2.31 17.63
N ARG A 72 -9.95 2.30 18.78
CA ARG A 72 -10.01 1.22 19.76
C ARG A 72 -11.45 0.99 20.26
N GLU A 73 -12.20 2.06 20.48
CA GLU A 73 -13.58 1.98 20.97
C GLU A 73 -14.63 1.81 19.86
N GLY A 74 -14.42 2.49 18.72
CA GLY A 74 -15.41 2.57 17.66
C GLY A 74 -15.39 1.40 16.70
N TYR A 75 -14.19 0.95 16.27
CA TYR A 75 -14.07 -0.05 15.23
C TYR A 75 -14.68 -1.42 15.61
N PRO A 76 -14.48 -1.96 16.81
CA PRO A 76 -15.15 -3.21 17.21
C PRO A 76 -16.66 -3.13 17.18
N ARG A 77 -17.23 -2.00 17.60
CA ARG A 77 -18.70 -1.79 17.58
C ARG A 77 -19.26 -1.81 16.16
N LEU A 78 -18.50 -1.27 15.19
CA LEU A 78 -18.88 -1.28 13.79
C LEU A 78 -18.65 -2.67 13.18
N ALA A 79 -17.44 -3.20 13.28
CA ALA A 79 -17.03 -4.43 12.60
C ALA A 79 -17.79 -5.66 13.12
N SER A 80 -18.14 -5.71 14.41
CA SER A 80 -18.89 -6.82 14.99
C SER A 80 -20.28 -7.03 14.37
N GLN A 81 -20.82 -6.02 13.69
CA GLN A 81 -22.12 -6.11 13.02
C GLN A 81 -22.05 -6.87 11.69
N TYR A 82 -20.86 -7.11 11.17
CA TYR A 82 -20.65 -7.73 9.86
C TYR A 82 -19.78 -8.98 10.00
N ARG A 83 -20.02 -9.92 9.09
CA ARG A 83 -19.20 -11.14 8.96
C ARG A 83 -19.04 -11.49 7.51
N ASP A 84 -17.87 -12.00 7.16
CA ASP A 84 -17.58 -12.56 5.85
C ASP A 84 -18.16 -13.97 5.70
N ALA A 85 -17.89 -14.62 4.57
CA ALA A 85 -18.35 -15.98 4.29
C ALA A 85 -17.76 -17.04 5.25
N ASP A 86 -16.63 -16.73 5.89
CA ASP A 86 -15.97 -17.60 6.88
C ASP A 86 -16.39 -17.29 8.31
N GLY A 87 -17.36 -16.38 8.48
CA GLY A 87 -17.87 -15.95 9.79
C GLY A 87 -16.93 -15.02 10.56
N LYS A 88 -15.93 -14.44 9.89
CA LYS A 88 -14.98 -13.51 10.49
C LYS A 88 -15.46 -12.08 10.38
N HIS A 89 -15.16 -11.27 11.40
CA HIS A 89 -15.36 -9.82 11.32
C HIS A 89 -14.40 -9.18 10.33
N PRO A 90 -14.78 -8.05 9.71
CA PRO A 90 -13.84 -7.23 8.97
C PRO A 90 -12.64 -6.86 9.83
N ARG A 91 -11.45 -7.01 9.27
CA ARG A 91 -10.18 -6.61 9.89
C ARG A 91 -9.64 -5.39 9.18
N HIS A 92 -8.99 -4.52 9.93
CA HIS A 92 -8.34 -3.33 9.41
C HIS A 92 -6.82 -3.49 9.48
N SER A 93 -6.10 -3.17 8.41
CA SER A 93 -4.65 -3.20 8.39
C SER A 93 -4.13 -1.78 8.58
N PHE A 94 -3.65 -1.50 9.80
CA PHE A 94 -3.09 -0.22 10.20
C PHE A 94 -1.62 -0.16 9.78
N PHE A 95 -1.30 0.50 8.67
CA PHE A 95 0.09 0.77 8.30
C PHE A 95 0.57 1.97 9.09
N PHE A 96 1.27 1.69 10.19
CA PHE A 96 1.65 2.67 11.21
C PHE A 96 3.06 3.21 10.96
N PRO A 97 3.26 4.56 11.00
CA PRO A 97 4.55 5.17 10.75
C PRO A 97 5.54 4.88 11.90
N GLY A 98 6.64 4.22 11.57
CA GLY A 98 7.67 3.86 12.55
C GLY A 98 8.27 5.08 13.26
N GLU A 99 8.38 6.20 12.56
CA GLU A 99 8.86 7.47 13.08
C GLU A 99 7.89 8.15 14.08
N GLU A 100 6.60 7.80 14.04
CA GLU A 100 5.60 8.27 15.00
C GLU A 100 5.45 7.31 16.21
N TYR A 101 6.36 6.34 16.36
CA TYR A 101 6.29 5.36 17.43
C TYR A 101 6.08 5.99 18.81
N ARG A 102 5.03 5.53 19.49
CA ARG A 102 4.71 5.79 20.89
C ARG A 102 3.99 4.58 21.47
N PRO A 103 4.37 4.10 22.67
CA PRO A 103 3.67 3.00 23.32
C PRO A 103 2.16 3.24 23.43
N GLU A 104 1.75 4.45 23.79
CA GLU A 104 0.35 4.84 23.94
C GLU A 104 -0.46 4.81 22.63
N PHE A 105 0.20 4.71 21.47
CA PHE A 105 -0.46 4.51 20.19
C PHE A 105 -0.53 3.02 19.82
N LEU A 106 0.53 2.25 20.07
CA LEU A 106 0.60 0.85 19.68
C LEU A 106 -0.14 -0.10 20.61
N GLU A 107 -0.19 0.20 21.91
CA GLU A 107 -0.87 -0.67 22.90
C GLU A 107 -2.37 -0.83 22.63
N PRO A 108 -3.16 0.24 22.37
CA PRO A 108 -4.57 0.06 22.02
C PRO A 108 -4.78 -0.68 20.69
N LEU A 109 -3.87 -0.51 19.71
CA LEU A 109 -3.91 -1.27 18.46
C LEU A 109 -3.57 -2.75 18.67
N ALA A 110 -2.67 -3.06 19.62
CA ALA A 110 -2.37 -4.44 20.00
C ALA A 110 -3.58 -5.13 20.65
N GLU A 111 -4.40 -4.39 21.41
CA GLU A 111 -5.67 -4.91 21.92
C GLU A 111 -6.64 -5.24 20.78
N LEU A 112 -6.82 -4.32 19.81
CA LEU A 112 -7.64 -4.58 18.62
C LEU A 112 -7.18 -5.81 17.84
N ALA A 113 -5.86 -5.97 17.68
CA ALA A 113 -5.28 -7.12 16.98
C ALA A 113 -5.56 -8.43 17.73
N ARG A 114 -5.39 -8.47 19.07
CA ARG A 114 -5.71 -9.64 19.90
C ARG A 114 -7.20 -10.01 19.87
N GLU A 115 -8.07 -9.03 19.77
CA GLU A 115 -9.51 -9.23 19.64
C GLU A 115 -9.94 -9.63 18.21
N GLY A 116 -9.01 -9.63 17.25
CA GLY A 116 -9.25 -10.06 15.87
C GLY A 116 -9.84 -8.99 14.97
N PHE A 117 -9.80 -7.70 15.35
CA PHE A 117 -10.35 -6.59 14.59
C PHE A 117 -9.32 -5.88 13.71
N GLY A 118 -8.05 -6.19 13.82
CA GLY A 118 -7.04 -5.56 12.98
C GLY A 118 -5.66 -6.20 13.10
N GLU A 119 -4.73 -5.57 12.43
CA GLU A 119 -3.30 -5.86 12.48
C GLU A 119 -2.53 -4.56 12.25
N VAL A 120 -1.29 -4.48 12.74
CA VAL A 120 -0.41 -3.35 12.50
C VAL A 120 0.73 -3.80 11.61
N GLU A 121 0.96 -3.03 10.55
CA GLU A 121 2.00 -3.22 9.56
C GLU A 121 2.89 -1.97 9.46
N ILE A 122 4.02 -2.05 8.77
CA ILE A 122 5.02 -0.97 8.75
C ILE A 122 4.72 0.05 7.67
N HIS A 123 4.78 1.31 8.07
CA HIS A 123 4.76 2.50 7.24
C HIS A 123 5.96 3.38 7.58
N LEU A 124 6.63 3.97 6.61
CA LEU A 124 7.71 4.91 6.84
C LEU A 124 7.64 6.08 5.86
N HIS A 125 7.82 7.30 6.40
CA HIS A 125 8.14 8.47 5.62
C HIS A 125 9.64 8.72 5.74
N HIS A 126 10.40 8.38 4.71
CA HIS A 126 11.83 8.61 4.69
C HIS A 126 12.25 9.42 3.46
N ASP A 127 13.33 10.20 3.59
CA ASP A 127 13.81 11.09 2.54
C ASP A 127 15.32 11.29 2.67
N GLY A 128 16.04 11.14 1.56
CA GLY A 128 17.48 11.31 1.52
C GLY A 128 18.27 10.23 2.26
N ASP A 129 17.68 9.06 2.46
CA ASP A 129 18.32 7.92 3.11
C ASP A 129 19.34 7.21 2.21
N THR A 130 20.24 6.47 2.87
CA THR A 130 21.03 5.41 2.28
C THR A 130 20.46 4.05 2.63
N ALA A 131 20.95 2.98 2.01
CA ALA A 131 20.51 1.62 2.36
C ALA A 131 20.77 1.30 3.84
N GLU A 132 21.90 1.77 4.39
CA GLU A 132 22.27 1.55 5.79
C GLU A 132 21.34 2.27 6.76
N THR A 133 21.01 3.56 6.48
CA THR A 133 20.11 4.34 7.34
C THR A 133 18.69 3.81 7.30
N LEU A 134 18.19 3.44 6.12
CA LEU A 134 16.88 2.82 5.98
C LEU A 134 16.83 1.44 6.66
N GLU A 135 17.86 0.60 6.50
CA GLU A 135 17.91 -0.70 7.20
C GLU A 135 17.88 -0.52 8.72
N ALA A 136 18.60 0.47 9.25
CA ALA A 136 18.59 0.79 10.68
C ALA A 136 17.19 1.22 11.16
N GLN A 137 16.51 2.09 10.42
CA GLN A 137 15.14 2.52 10.73
C GLN A 137 14.15 1.35 10.70
N LEU A 138 14.24 0.48 9.69
CA LEU A 138 13.39 -0.70 9.59
C LEU A 138 13.60 -1.66 10.78
N ARG A 139 14.86 -1.94 11.14
CA ARG A 139 15.19 -2.82 12.27
C ARG A 139 14.71 -2.25 13.61
N ASP A 140 14.85 -0.96 13.83
CA ASP A 140 14.36 -0.27 15.03
C ASP A 140 12.82 -0.34 15.09
N THR A 141 12.14 -0.05 13.97
CA THR A 141 10.69 -0.16 13.86
C THR A 141 10.19 -1.58 14.12
N ILE A 142 10.83 -2.58 13.51
CA ILE A 142 10.51 -4.02 13.73
C ILE A 142 10.65 -4.39 15.20
N ALA A 143 11.74 -3.97 15.86
CA ALA A 143 11.97 -4.26 17.28
C ALA A 143 10.89 -3.62 18.16
N LYS A 144 10.56 -2.35 17.92
CA LYS A 144 9.51 -1.62 18.63
C LYS A 144 8.14 -2.27 18.45
N PHE A 145 7.74 -2.55 17.22
CA PHE A 145 6.42 -3.13 16.93
C PHE A 145 6.28 -4.55 17.50
N THR A 146 7.32 -5.36 17.37
CA THR A 146 7.33 -6.72 17.95
C THR A 146 7.27 -6.71 19.46
N SER A 147 7.82 -5.70 20.16
CA SER A 147 7.73 -5.59 21.62
C SER A 147 6.30 -5.39 22.13
N HIS A 148 5.41 -4.86 21.30
CA HIS A 148 3.97 -4.71 21.57
C HIS A 148 3.13 -5.88 21.04
N GLY A 149 3.77 -6.92 20.46
CA GLY A 149 3.08 -8.09 19.92
C GLY A 149 2.52 -7.91 18.52
N HIS A 150 2.93 -6.86 17.81
CA HIS A 150 2.62 -6.67 16.40
C HIS A 150 3.57 -7.45 15.50
N LEU A 151 3.28 -7.44 14.21
CA LEU A 151 3.94 -8.15 13.14
C LEU A 151 3.82 -9.69 13.24
N SER A 152 3.71 -10.34 12.11
CA SER A 152 3.71 -11.80 12.04
C SER A 152 5.12 -12.37 12.17
N ARG A 153 5.24 -13.68 12.32
CA ARG A 153 6.54 -14.35 12.39
C ARG A 153 6.65 -15.46 11.36
N ALA A 154 7.84 -15.58 10.79
CA ALA A 154 8.21 -16.71 9.97
C ALA A 154 8.44 -17.96 10.83
N PRO A 155 8.50 -19.17 10.25
CA PRO A 155 8.78 -20.41 10.99
C PRO A 155 10.09 -20.41 11.78
N ASP A 156 11.08 -19.62 11.35
CA ASP A 156 12.37 -19.45 12.03
C ASP A 156 12.33 -18.42 13.18
N GLY A 157 11.15 -17.82 13.43
CA GLY A 157 10.94 -16.81 14.46
C GLY A 157 11.24 -15.38 14.02
N SER A 158 11.77 -15.15 12.82
CA SER A 158 12.01 -13.80 12.30
C SER A 158 10.70 -13.05 12.08
N ALA A 159 10.74 -11.72 12.25
CA ALA A 159 9.57 -10.88 12.00
C ALA A 159 9.23 -10.85 10.51
N ARG A 160 7.93 -10.82 10.22
CA ARG A 160 7.39 -10.62 8.88
C ARG A 160 6.37 -9.50 8.91
N TYR A 161 6.44 -8.63 7.91
CA TYR A 161 5.59 -7.46 7.82
C TYR A 161 5.20 -7.14 6.38
N ALA A 162 4.10 -6.41 6.22
CA ALA A 162 3.77 -5.69 5.00
C ALA A 162 4.27 -4.24 5.10
N PHE A 163 4.43 -3.58 3.96
CA PHE A 163 4.99 -2.24 3.89
C PHE A 163 4.15 -1.30 3.03
N ILE A 164 4.07 -0.05 3.44
CA ILE A 164 3.67 1.09 2.61
C ILE A 164 4.71 2.19 2.76
N HIS A 165 5.27 2.65 1.64
CA HIS A 165 6.12 3.84 1.62
C HIS A 165 5.26 5.10 1.79
N GLY A 166 5.46 5.86 2.86
CA GLY A 166 4.64 7.00 3.24
C GLY A 166 4.56 8.11 2.20
N ASN A 167 5.65 8.33 1.52
CA ASN A 167 5.74 9.33 0.45
C ASN A 167 5.40 8.77 -0.95
N TRP A 168 4.86 7.55 -1.05
CA TRP A 168 4.62 6.80 -2.31
C TRP A 168 5.86 6.63 -3.20
N ALA A 169 7.05 6.81 -2.67
CA ALA A 169 8.28 6.93 -3.43
C ALA A 169 9.16 5.66 -3.39
N LEU A 170 8.56 4.48 -3.38
CA LEU A 170 9.25 3.19 -3.37
C LEU A 170 10.34 3.11 -4.44
N ALA A 171 11.54 2.66 -4.07
CA ALA A 171 12.70 2.48 -4.94
C ALA A 171 13.11 3.77 -5.69
N ASN A 172 13.16 4.89 -4.95
CA ASN A 172 13.71 6.17 -5.39
C ASN A 172 13.23 6.65 -6.78
N PRO A 173 11.91 6.78 -6.99
CA PRO A 173 11.34 6.94 -8.32
C PRO A 173 11.54 8.34 -8.92
N ARG A 174 11.82 9.33 -8.07
CA ARG A 174 11.86 10.73 -8.48
C ARG A 174 13.24 11.09 -9.03
N ARG A 175 13.27 11.95 -10.04
CA ARG A 175 14.52 12.38 -10.67
C ARG A 175 15.42 13.20 -9.75
N ASP A 176 14.83 13.93 -8.82
CA ASP A 176 15.52 14.74 -7.81
C ASP A 176 15.94 13.92 -6.56
N GLY A 177 15.63 12.62 -6.51
CA GLY A 177 15.92 11.73 -5.40
C GLY A 177 15.12 11.99 -4.12
N LYS A 178 14.21 12.97 -4.13
CA LYS A 178 13.39 13.30 -2.95
C LYS A 178 12.43 12.20 -2.59
N TRP A 179 12.14 12.14 -1.31
CA TRP A 179 11.11 11.30 -0.68
C TRP A 179 11.50 9.83 -0.57
N CYS A 180 12.77 9.48 -0.85
CA CYS A 180 13.33 8.16 -0.66
C CYS A 180 14.88 8.24 -0.52
N GLY A 181 15.64 8.17 -1.62
CA GLY A 181 17.10 8.18 -1.65
C GLY A 181 17.72 6.81 -1.89
N VAL A 182 16.94 5.72 -1.74
CA VAL A 182 17.44 4.33 -1.78
C VAL A 182 16.97 3.61 -3.04
N ASP A 183 17.86 3.35 -3.97
CA ASP A 183 17.55 2.66 -5.23
C ASP A 183 17.21 1.18 -4.98
N GLU A 184 17.95 0.52 -4.10
CA GLU A 184 17.79 -0.88 -3.69
C GLU A 184 16.79 -1.10 -2.54
N GLU A 185 15.82 -0.23 -2.37
CA GLU A 185 14.83 -0.34 -1.29
C GLU A 185 14.04 -1.66 -1.33
N VAL A 186 13.63 -2.11 -2.53
CA VAL A 186 12.83 -3.34 -2.67
C VAL A 186 13.56 -4.59 -2.18
N PRO A 187 14.83 -4.88 -2.58
CA PRO A 187 15.57 -5.99 -1.99
C PRO A 187 15.90 -5.78 -0.51
N LEU A 188 16.06 -4.55 -0.05
CA LEU A 188 16.28 -4.25 1.36
C LEU A 188 15.05 -4.57 2.22
N LEU A 189 13.87 -4.18 1.78
CA LEU A 189 12.61 -4.55 2.43
C LEU A 189 12.46 -6.07 2.52
N PHE A 190 12.72 -6.78 1.41
CA PHE A 190 12.67 -8.24 1.40
C PHE A 190 13.68 -8.87 2.38
N LYS A 191 14.91 -8.38 2.41
CA LYS A 191 15.99 -8.82 3.32
C LYS A 191 15.59 -8.65 4.81
N THR A 192 14.83 -7.62 5.13
CA THR A 192 14.41 -7.32 6.52
C THR A 192 13.13 -8.02 6.95
N GLY A 193 12.50 -8.83 6.06
CA GLY A 193 11.35 -9.66 6.37
C GLY A 193 10.01 -9.16 5.80
N CYS A 194 10.04 -8.13 4.95
CA CYS A 194 8.85 -7.69 4.23
C CYS A 194 8.36 -8.78 3.27
N TYR A 195 7.09 -9.17 3.35
CA TYR A 195 6.51 -10.17 2.47
C TYR A 195 5.71 -9.57 1.32
N ALA A 196 5.17 -8.35 1.50
CA ALA A 196 4.43 -7.65 0.47
C ALA A 196 4.49 -6.13 0.67
N ASP A 197 4.53 -5.40 -0.44
CA ASP A 197 4.42 -3.95 -0.48
C ASP A 197 3.05 -3.53 -1.03
N PHE A 198 2.45 -2.53 -0.41
CA PHE A 198 1.12 -1.98 -0.73
C PHE A 198 1.17 -0.49 -1.09
N THR A 199 2.33 0.03 -1.43
CA THR A 199 2.53 1.46 -1.73
C THR A 199 1.66 1.98 -2.87
N PHE A 200 1.36 1.15 -3.86
CA PHE A 200 0.64 1.58 -5.05
C PHE A 200 -0.85 1.26 -5.02
N PRO A 201 -1.70 2.09 -5.65
CA PRO A 201 -1.41 3.14 -6.64
C PRO A 201 -1.00 4.48 -6.00
N ALA A 202 -0.06 5.17 -6.65
CA ALA A 202 0.40 6.51 -6.28
C ALA A 202 -0.15 7.64 -7.20
N ALA A 203 -0.87 7.31 -8.28
CA ALA A 203 -1.35 8.30 -9.24
C ALA A 203 -2.17 9.42 -8.57
N PRO A 204 -1.96 10.69 -8.93
CA PRO A 204 -1.19 11.18 -10.07
C PRO A 204 0.30 11.49 -9.80
N ASP A 205 0.92 10.94 -8.77
CA ASP A 205 2.34 11.15 -8.48
C ASP A 205 3.24 10.51 -9.57
N PRO A 206 4.42 11.08 -9.88
CA PRO A 206 5.35 10.51 -10.84
C PRO A 206 5.92 9.15 -10.43
N ALA A 207 5.78 8.76 -9.17
CA ALA A 207 6.16 7.42 -8.68
C ALA A 207 5.26 6.31 -9.23
N GLN A 208 4.06 6.64 -9.72
CA GLN A 208 3.13 5.64 -10.24
C GLN A 208 3.77 4.74 -11.30
N PRO A 209 3.78 3.39 -11.11
CA PRO A 209 4.29 2.46 -12.12
C PRO A 209 3.40 2.39 -13.36
N ASN A 210 4.02 1.98 -14.48
CA ASN A 210 3.29 1.68 -15.70
C ASN A 210 2.56 0.32 -15.65
N ILE A 211 2.90 -0.56 -14.72
CA ILE A 211 2.11 -1.75 -14.41
C ILE A 211 0.90 -1.33 -13.59
N ILE A 212 -0.32 -1.65 -14.05
CA ILE A 212 -1.57 -1.16 -13.47
C ILE A 212 -2.43 -2.31 -12.96
N ASN A 213 -3.06 -2.12 -11.78
CA ASN A 213 -4.05 -3.04 -11.22
C ASN A 213 -3.54 -4.48 -11.13
N ARG A 214 -2.32 -4.68 -10.65
CA ARG A 214 -1.68 -5.98 -10.60
C ARG A 214 -1.14 -6.34 -9.24
N ILE A 215 -1.15 -7.64 -8.98
CA ILE A 215 -0.32 -8.26 -7.95
C ILE A 215 0.80 -8.97 -8.71
N TYR A 216 2.05 -8.62 -8.42
CA TYR A 216 3.19 -9.09 -9.18
C TYR A 216 4.50 -9.05 -8.38
N TRP A 217 5.50 -9.79 -8.83
CA TRP A 217 6.87 -9.69 -8.33
C TRP A 217 7.70 -8.87 -9.32
N PRO A 218 8.42 -7.82 -8.88
CA PRO A 218 9.36 -7.11 -9.72
C PRO A 218 10.41 -8.05 -10.31
N THR A 219 10.78 -7.82 -11.57
CA THR A 219 11.78 -8.58 -12.30
C THR A 219 12.86 -7.64 -12.86
N GLY A 220 13.98 -8.22 -13.32
CA GLY A 220 15.10 -7.42 -13.82
C GLY A 220 16.05 -7.01 -12.70
N ASP A 221 16.70 -5.85 -12.85
CA ASP A 221 17.64 -5.31 -11.87
C ASP A 221 16.89 -4.69 -10.70
N LEU A 222 16.91 -5.38 -9.57
CA LEU A 222 16.22 -4.92 -8.36
C LEU A 222 16.97 -3.82 -7.60
N PHE A 223 18.23 -3.54 -7.99
CA PHE A 223 19.05 -2.48 -7.41
C PHE A 223 18.94 -1.16 -8.16
N ALA A 224 18.16 -1.14 -9.25
CA ALA A 224 17.93 0.06 -10.02
C ALA A 224 16.72 0.86 -9.50
N LYS A 225 16.76 2.16 -9.68
CA LYS A 225 15.58 3.04 -9.48
C LYS A 225 14.37 2.48 -10.17
N ARG A 226 13.20 2.57 -9.53
CA ARG A 226 11.93 2.13 -10.13
C ARG A 226 11.95 0.66 -10.58
N CYS A 227 12.67 -0.20 -9.88
CA CYS A 227 12.80 -1.63 -10.23
C CYS A 227 11.45 -2.35 -10.39
N TYR A 228 10.37 -1.74 -9.93
CA TYR A 228 8.98 -2.20 -10.03
C TYR A 228 8.32 -1.99 -11.41
N GLU A 229 8.99 -1.34 -12.38
CA GLU A 229 8.43 -1.09 -13.73
C GLU A 229 8.34 -2.35 -14.60
N SER A 230 9.00 -3.43 -14.22
CA SER A 230 8.86 -4.74 -14.84
C SER A 230 8.52 -5.78 -13.79
N GLY A 231 7.68 -6.74 -14.13
CA GLY A 231 7.30 -7.74 -13.16
C GLY A 231 6.53 -8.92 -13.73
N GLU A 232 6.58 -10.03 -13.02
CA GLU A 232 5.81 -11.23 -13.32
C GLU A 232 4.54 -11.26 -12.47
N ARG A 233 3.39 -11.37 -13.14
CA ARG A 233 2.08 -11.42 -12.49
C ARG A 233 1.99 -12.61 -11.53
N ALA A 234 1.51 -12.36 -10.32
CA ALA A 234 1.20 -13.41 -9.36
C ALA A 234 0.11 -14.34 -9.87
N ARG A 235 0.28 -15.64 -9.61
CA ARG A 235 -0.65 -16.70 -9.96
C ARG A 235 -0.73 -17.70 -8.81
N VAL A 236 -1.91 -18.27 -8.61
CA VAL A 236 -2.09 -19.35 -7.62
C VAL A 236 -1.13 -20.51 -7.94
N GLY A 237 -0.46 -21.01 -6.92
CA GLY A 237 0.51 -22.10 -7.03
C GLY A 237 1.91 -21.69 -7.46
N LYS A 238 2.15 -20.40 -7.79
CA LYS A 238 3.50 -19.90 -8.11
C LYS A 238 3.94 -18.87 -7.07
N VAL A 239 5.06 -19.15 -6.42
CA VAL A 239 5.70 -18.25 -5.45
C VAL A 239 7.14 -17.98 -5.89
N MET A 240 7.53 -16.72 -5.96
CA MET A 240 8.92 -16.31 -6.13
C MET A 240 9.52 -16.05 -4.75
N LYS A 241 10.34 -16.98 -4.27
CA LYS A 241 10.85 -17.00 -2.88
C LYS A 241 11.91 -15.95 -2.59
N ASP A 242 12.49 -15.35 -3.61
CA ASP A 242 13.60 -14.42 -3.56
C ASP A 242 13.20 -12.97 -3.85
N ARG A 243 11.90 -12.69 -3.91
CA ARG A 243 11.39 -11.38 -4.36
C ARG A 243 10.22 -10.90 -3.52
N LEU A 244 10.20 -9.58 -3.31
CA LEU A 244 9.07 -8.90 -2.67
C LEU A 244 7.85 -8.94 -3.58
N LEU A 245 6.68 -9.24 -3.00
CA LEU A 245 5.40 -9.16 -3.71
C LEU A 245 4.88 -7.72 -3.67
N LEU A 246 4.51 -7.15 -4.81
CA LEU A 246 3.82 -5.87 -4.89
C LEU A 246 2.33 -6.09 -5.11
N VAL A 247 1.52 -5.53 -4.24
CA VAL A 247 0.06 -5.60 -4.26
C VAL A 247 -0.49 -4.21 -4.54
N GLN A 248 -0.98 -3.99 -5.74
CA GLN A 248 -1.58 -2.71 -6.09
C GLN A 248 -3.06 -2.69 -5.80
N GLY A 249 -3.52 -1.59 -5.22
CA GLY A 249 -4.93 -1.24 -5.17
C GLY A 249 -5.46 -0.86 -6.57
N PRO A 250 -6.80 -0.79 -6.73
CA PRO A 250 -7.39 -0.42 -8.02
C PRO A 250 -7.09 1.05 -8.39
N LEU A 251 -6.73 1.23 -9.66
CA LEU A 251 -6.59 2.53 -10.30
C LEU A 251 -7.56 2.59 -11.48
N ALA A 252 -8.37 3.62 -11.53
CA ALA A 252 -9.35 3.79 -12.60
C ALA A 252 -9.48 5.26 -13.03
N PHE A 253 -9.95 5.45 -14.26
CA PHE A 253 -10.48 6.74 -14.67
C PHE A 253 -11.99 6.73 -14.50
N SER A 254 -12.51 7.71 -13.77
CA SER A 254 -13.94 7.90 -13.57
C SER A 254 -14.41 9.21 -14.15
N ARG A 255 -15.71 9.29 -14.40
CA ARG A 255 -16.36 10.52 -14.84
C ARG A 255 -17.42 10.91 -13.83
N ARG A 256 -17.30 12.10 -13.26
CA ARG A 256 -18.29 12.60 -12.33
C ARG A 256 -19.64 12.79 -13.03
N PRO A 257 -20.76 12.44 -12.40
CA PRO A 257 -22.08 12.74 -12.92
C PRO A 257 -22.20 14.25 -13.24
N LYS A 258 -22.77 14.57 -14.39
CA LYS A 258 -22.95 15.97 -14.87
C LYS A 258 -21.66 16.75 -15.16
N SER A 259 -20.49 16.11 -15.23
CA SER A 259 -19.22 16.73 -15.59
C SER A 259 -18.60 16.05 -16.81
N LEU A 260 -17.95 16.82 -17.67
CA LEU A 260 -17.07 16.29 -18.75
C LEU A 260 -15.66 15.96 -18.23
N SER A 261 -15.37 16.28 -16.96
CA SER A 261 -14.06 16.06 -16.37
C SER A 261 -13.83 14.59 -16.07
N VAL A 262 -12.67 14.09 -16.47
CA VAL A 262 -12.18 12.76 -16.10
C VAL A 262 -11.32 12.88 -14.85
N TRP A 263 -11.54 12.01 -13.88
CA TRP A 263 -10.81 11.93 -12.62
C TRP A 263 -10.01 10.65 -12.56
N ILE A 264 -8.91 10.71 -11.84
CA ILE A 264 -8.13 9.54 -11.48
C ILE A 264 -8.62 9.07 -10.12
N GLU A 265 -9.14 7.86 -10.07
CA GLU A 265 -9.55 7.19 -8.85
C GLU A 265 -8.47 6.18 -8.46
N ASN A 266 -7.80 6.42 -7.36
CA ASN A 266 -6.71 5.62 -6.83
C ASN A 266 -7.10 4.80 -5.59
N SER A 267 -8.40 4.59 -5.39
CA SER A 267 -8.97 3.85 -4.25
C SER A 267 -8.76 4.47 -2.87
N ALA A 268 -8.34 5.73 -2.82
CA ALA A 268 -8.22 6.43 -1.55
C ALA A 268 -9.62 6.78 -0.99
N LEU A 269 -9.89 6.28 0.20
CA LEU A 269 -11.07 6.64 1.00
C LEU A 269 -10.66 7.68 2.03
N THR A 270 -11.23 8.86 1.98
CA THR A 270 -10.95 9.93 2.94
C THR A 270 -12.24 10.55 3.43
N ALA A 271 -12.19 11.23 4.57
CA ALA A 271 -13.36 11.96 5.11
C ALA A 271 -13.86 13.05 4.16
N VAL A 272 -12.96 13.60 3.32
CA VAL A 272 -13.28 14.65 2.34
C VAL A 272 -13.80 14.06 1.02
N ASN A 273 -13.51 12.81 0.76
CA ASN A 273 -13.92 12.11 -0.46
C ASN A 273 -14.49 10.73 -0.10
N PRO A 274 -15.63 10.68 0.61
CA PRO A 274 -16.26 9.40 0.88
C PRO A 274 -16.71 8.78 -0.46
N ALA A 275 -16.54 7.47 -0.60
CA ALA A 275 -16.90 6.72 -1.79
C ALA A 275 -18.41 6.80 -2.11
#